data_d0236bb05e67ec5e16ba0dfcb7149ccb
#
_entry.id   d0236bb05e67ec5e16ba0dfcb7149ccb
#
_cell.length_a   1.000
_cell.length_b   1.000
_cell.length_c   1.000
_cell.angle_alpha   90.00
_cell.angle_beta   90.00
_cell.angle_gamma   90.00
#
_symmetry.space_group_name_H-M   'P 1'
#
loop_
_entity.id
_entity.type
_entity.pdbx_description
1 polymer ?
#
loop_
_entity_poly.entity_id
_entity_poly.type
_entity_poly.pdbx_seq_one_letter_code
_entity_poly.pdbx_strand_id
1 'polypeptide(L)'
;MRGWARAALVGVAILAASTVAHADEPMKATIGVLRLSSSAPVFIAQDKGYFRDAGLNVELKFFDAAQPIAVATTAGDVDFGITAFTAGLYNLAGKGTLKVIGGMSREKAGYPLIGYFASNNAWAAGLKTPKDLAGKRIAVTQVGSSFHYSLGLLADKYGFKLSDVKIVPLQSLSNAAAALKGETVDAALLPVSTARKLMDDGGARLLGWVGDETPWQLGAVFASPRTLANKDLVTKLLAALDRADRDYHDVILAAMKDGVAPINEQTKPLLEIIAKYTNLPLEQVVGNCAYIDPDGKLDVKNVDNQIKWLQAQGFVDKGFDAASIIAKDFVKAD
;
A
#
# COMPACT_ATOMS: atom_id res chain seq x y z
N MET A 1 15.30 -12.43 95.61
CA MET A 1 14.15 -13.26 95.14
C MET A 1 13.85 -12.83 93.76
N ARG A 2 13.69 -13.77 92.86
CA ARG A 2 13.82 -13.71 91.41
C ARG A 2 12.71 -12.83 90.71
N GLY A 3 13.15 -11.83 89.94
CA GLY A 3 12.29 -11.06 89.03
C GLY A 3 12.54 -11.45 87.56
N TRP A 4 11.51 -11.84 86.84
CA TRP A 4 11.55 -12.27 85.47
C TRP A 4 11.28 -11.06 84.51
N ALA A 5 12.29 -10.76 83.69
CA ALA A 5 12.10 -9.78 82.56
C ALA A 5 11.42 -10.47 81.41
N ARG A 6 10.27 -9.92 80.94
CA ARG A 6 9.60 -10.30 79.69
C ARG A 6 10.12 -9.41 78.59
N ALA A 7 10.86 -9.99 77.63
CA ALA A 7 11.19 -9.32 76.34
C ALA A 7 10.02 -9.41 75.41
N ALA A 8 9.52 -8.27 74.96
CA ALA A 8 8.51 -8.17 73.91
C ALA A 8 9.22 -8.07 72.55
N LEU A 9 9.07 -9.09 71.70
CA LEU A 9 9.45 -9.05 70.27
C LEU A 9 8.36 -8.28 69.46
N VAL A 10 8.75 -7.11 68.96
CA VAL A 10 7.95 -6.37 68.02
C VAL A 10 8.33 -6.87 66.61
N GLY A 11 7.45 -7.68 66.01
CA GLY A 11 7.60 -8.14 64.62
C GLY A 11 7.16 -7.02 63.66
N VAL A 12 8.14 -6.46 62.93
CA VAL A 12 7.84 -5.52 61.82
C VAL A 12 7.46 -6.36 60.60
N ALA A 13 6.16 -6.39 60.29
CA ALA A 13 5.67 -6.97 59.03
C ALA A 13 5.89 -5.95 57.91
N ILE A 14 6.88 -6.20 57.04
CA ILE A 14 7.10 -5.46 55.80
C ILE A 14 6.03 -5.94 54.79
N LEU A 15 4.97 -5.15 54.58
CA LEU A 15 4.05 -5.33 53.45
C LEU A 15 4.80 -4.94 52.16
N ALA A 16 5.25 -5.91 51.40
CA ALA A 16 5.67 -5.71 50.02
C ALA A 16 4.43 -5.42 49.19
N ALA A 17 4.14 -4.15 48.92
CA ALA A 17 3.13 -3.74 47.94
C ALA A 17 3.65 -4.13 46.55
N SER A 18 3.22 -5.28 46.06
CA SER A 18 3.38 -5.66 44.68
C SER A 18 2.57 -4.66 43.83
N THR A 19 3.24 -3.68 43.22
CA THR A 19 2.64 -2.87 42.17
C THR A 19 2.37 -3.81 40.98
N VAL A 20 1.14 -4.28 40.86
CA VAL A 20 0.66 -4.91 39.65
C VAL A 20 0.70 -3.80 38.59
N ALA A 21 1.70 -3.84 37.70
CA ALA A 21 1.73 -3.02 36.52
C ALA A 21 0.47 -3.39 35.72
N HIS A 22 -0.53 -2.52 35.74
CA HIS A 22 -1.63 -2.61 34.77
C HIS A 22 -0.98 -2.42 33.41
N ALA A 23 -0.85 -3.51 32.66
CA ALA A 23 -0.60 -3.39 31.23
C ALA A 23 -1.81 -2.66 30.65
N ASP A 24 -1.61 -1.45 30.13
CA ASP A 24 -2.67 -0.71 29.46
C ASP A 24 -3.32 -1.59 28.38
N GLU A 25 -4.66 -1.59 28.31
CA GLU A 25 -5.34 -2.33 27.24
C GLU A 25 -4.85 -1.84 25.86
N PRO A 26 -4.55 -2.78 24.93
CA PRO A 26 -4.07 -2.41 23.60
C PRO A 26 -5.06 -1.45 22.91
N MET A 27 -4.54 -0.36 22.37
CA MET A 27 -5.36 0.58 21.60
C MET A 27 -5.90 -0.09 20.34
N LYS A 28 -7.21 0.01 20.12
CA LYS A 28 -7.85 -0.52 18.90
C LYS A 28 -7.57 0.40 17.72
N ALA A 29 -7.28 -0.20 16.57
CA ALA A 29 -7.12 0.50 15.30
C ALA A 29 -7.63 -0.35 14.15
N THR A 30 -8.17 0.30 13.12
CA THR A 30 -8.61 -0.34 11.89
C THR A 30 -7.81 0.19 10.71
N ILE A 31 -7.33 -0.72 9.84
CA ILE A 31 -6.57 -0.36 8.64
C ILE A 31 -7.32 -0.83 7.40
N GLY A 32 -7.68 0.11 6.52
CA GLY A 32 -8.18 -0.19 5.19
C GLY A 32 -7.02 -0.51 4.23
N VAL A 33 -7.08 -1.66 3.55
CA VAL A 33 -5.98 -2.19 2.74
C VAL A 33 -6.49 -3.06 1.60
N LEU A 34 -5.67 -3.26 0.55
CA LEU A 34 -5.91 -4.20 -0.53
C LEU A 34 -5.13 -5.50 -0.30
N ARG A 35 -5.65 -6.64 -0.81
CA ARG A 35 -4.94 -7.93 -0.81
C ARG A 35 -3.86 -7.97 -1.89
N LEU A 36 -2.89 -7.08 -1.82
CA LEU A 36 -1.82 -6.93 -2.80
C LEU A 36 -0.44 -6.97 -2.11
N SER A 37 0.57 -7.38 -2.84
CA SER A 37 1.96 -7.37 -2.35
C SER A 37 2.48 -5.97 -2.01
N SER A 38 1.90 -4.93 -2.59
CA SER A 38 2.16 -3.54 -2.21
C SER A 38 1.77 -3.20 -0.77
N SER A 39 1.03 -4.08 -0.10
CA SER A 39 0.65 -3.98 1.31
C SER A 39 1.45 -4.94 2.21
N ALA A 40 2.49 -5.58 1.69
CA ALA A 40 3.26 -6.62 2.41
C ALA A 40 3.70 -6.22 3.83
N PRO A 41 4.22 -5.00 4.10
CA PRO A 41 4.61 -4.62 5.46
C PRO A 41 3.45 -4.64 6.45
N VAL A 42 2.24 -4.28 6.01
CA VAL A 42 1.04 -4.34 6.87
C VAL A 42 0.76 -5.78 7.30
N PHE A 43 0.90 -6.72 6.37
CA PHE A 43 0.69 -8.15 6.61
C PHE A 43 1.77 -8.73 7.53
N ILE A 44 3.03 -8.33 7.29
CA ILE A 44 4.17 -8.70 8.12
C ILE A 44 4.00 -8.16 9.55
N ALA A 45 3.65 -6.87 9.70
CA ALA A 45 3.42 -6.28 11.01
C ALA A 45 2.29 -6.97 11.78
N GLN A 46 1.22 -7.35 11.09
CA GLN A 46 0.08 -8.07 11.66
C GLN A 46 0.49 -9.48 12.10
N ASP A 47 1.09 -10.27 11.21
CA ASP A 47 1.35 -11.68 11.45
C ASP A 47 2.51 -11.91 12.43
N LYS A 48 3.58 -11.08 12.35
CA LYS A 48 4.71 -11.11 13.30
C LYS A 48 4.38 -10.44 14.64
N GLY A 49 3.20 -9.85 14.78
CA GLY A 49 2.76 -9.24 16.04
C GLY A 49 3.36 -7.88 16.33
N TYR A 50 3.94 -7.15 15.36
CA TYR A 50 4.56 -5.84 15.60
C TYR A 50 3.56 -4.79 16.05
N PHE A 51 2.31 -4.84 15.56
CA PHE A 51 1.25 -3.99 16.09
C PHE A 51 0.97 -4.29 17.57
N ARG A 52 0.86 -5.58 17.92
CA ARG A 52 0.66 -5.99 19.33
C ARG A 52 1.82 -5.57 20.22
N ASP A 53 3.07 -5.75 19.75
CA ASP A 53 4.28 -5.35 20.48
C ASP A 53 4.32 -3.83 20.71
N ALA A 54 3.73 -3.04 19.79
CA ALA A 54 3.53 -1.59 19.93
C ALA A 54 2.33 -1.22 20.82
N GLY A 55 1.61 -2.18 21.39
CA GLY A 55 0.42 -1.95 22.21
C GLY A 55 -0.83 -1.65 21.39
N LEU A 56 -0.92 -2.16 20.14
CA LEU A 56 -2.06 -1.99 19.26
C LEU A 56 -2.80 -3.31 19.03
N ASN A 57 -4.12 -3.25 19.02
CA ASN A 57 -5.01 -4.30 18.51
C ASN A 57 -5.57 -3.85 17.16
N VAL A 58 -4.96 -4.33 16.06
CA VAL A 58 -5.26 -3.90 14.70
C VAL A 58 -6.19 -4.89 14.00
N GLU A 59 -7.26 -4.36 13.41
CA GLU A 59 -8.14 -5.05 12.48
C GLU A 59 -7.86 -4.59 11.05
N LEU A 60 -7.65 -5.53 10.12
CA LEU A 60 -7.49 -5.25 8.69
C LEU A 60 -8.84 -5.36 7.99
N LYS A 61 -9.27 -4.27 7.34
CA LYS A 61 -10.46 -4.25 6.46
C LYS A 61 -10.02 -4.23 5.01
N PHE A 62 -10.44 -5.24 4.24
CA PHE A 62 -10.03 -5.41 2.86
C PHE A 62 -11.03 -4.79 1.90
N PHE A 63 -10.49 -4.15 0.86
CA PHE A 63 -11.25 -3.48 -0.21
C PHE A 63 -10.81 -3.98 -1.58
N ASP A 64 -11.65 -3.74 -2.61
CA ASP A 64 -11.40 -4.21 -3.99
C ASP A 64 -10.81 -3.11 -4.90
N ALA A 65 -10.67 -1.88 -4.39
CA ALA A 65 -10.05 -0.76 -5.10
C ALA A 65 -9.52 0.30 -4.12
N ALA A 66 -8.60 1.15 -4.57
CA ALA A 66 -7.94 2.16 -3.74
C ALA A 66 -8.88 3.27 -3.26
N GLN A 67 -9.72 3.80 -4.15
CA GLN A 67 -10.58 4.93 -3.82
C GLN A 67 -11.56 4.68 -2.66
N PRO A 68 -12.23 3.53 -2.55
CA PRO A 68 -13.09 3.23 -1.40
C PRO A 68 -12.37 3.30 -0.05
N ILE A 69 -11.06 3.00 0.01
CA ILE A 69 -10.27 3.11 1.24
C ILE A 69 -10.17 4.57 1.69
N ALA A 70 -9.90 5.51 0.76
CA ALA A 70 -9.85 6.94 1.08
C ALA A 70 -11.20 7.45 1.59
N VAL A 71 -12.30 6.99 1.00
CA VAL A 71 -13.67 7.33 1.43
C VAL A 71 -13.93 6.78 2.84
N ALA A 72 -13.64 5.51 3.09
CA ALA A 72 -13.84 4.86 4.39
C ALA A 72 -13.00 5.53 5.50
N THR A 73 -11.75 5.95 5.18
CA THR A 73 -10.90 6.67 6.14
C THR A 73 -11.47 8.05 6.45
N THR A 74 -12.01 8.76 5.45
CA THR A 74 -12.67 10.05 5.64
C THR A 74 -13.94 9.91 6.49
N ALA A 75 -14.75 8.87 6.25
CA ALA A 75 -15.98 8.59 7.00
C ALA A 75 -15.69 8.12 8.43
N GLY A 76 -14.49 7.58 8.68
CA GLY A 76 -14.09 7.00 9.95
C GLY A 76 -14.50 5.54 10.12
N ASP A 77 -14.81 4.85 9.02
CA ASP A 77 -15.06 3.40 8.99
C ASP A 77 -13.76 2.62 9.17
N VAL A 78 -12.63 3.23 8.83
CA VAL A 78 -11.28 2.81 9.18
C VAL A 78 -10.48 4.00 9.73
N ASP A 79 -9.54 3.74 10.63
CA ASP A 79 -8.69 4.77 11.23
C ASP A 79 -7.57 5.18 10.28
N PHE A 80 -6.99 4.22 9.57
CA PHE A 80 -5.90 4.39 8.62
C PHE A 80 -6.25 3.80 7.27
N GLY A 81 -5.83 4.47 6.21
CA GLY A 81 -5.84 3.92 4.86
C GLY A 81 -4.42 3.69 4.37
N ILE A 82 -4.17 2.53 3.74
CA ILE A 82 -2.88 2.19 3.15
C ILE A 82 -3.15 1.68 1.74
N THR A 83 -2.90 2.51 0.73
CA THR A 83 -3.16 2.19 -0.67
C THR A 83 -2.51 3.20 -1.62
N ALA A 84 -2.74 3.00 -2.94
CA ALA A 84 -2.27 3.88 -4.00
C ALA A 84 -2.93 5.27 -3.95
N PHE A 85 -2.18 6.29 -4.36
CA PHE A 85 -2.72 7.61 -4.61
C PHE A 85 -3.75 7.59 -5.75
N THR A 86 -4.82 8.35 -5.59
CA THR A 86 -5.88 8.56 -6.58
C THR A 86 -6.30 10.03 -6.60
N ALA A 87 -6.90 10.49 -7.69
CA ALA A 87 -7.46 11.85 -7.75
C ALA A 87 -8.47 12.11 -6.63
N GLY A 88 -9.29 11.10 -6.30
CA GLY A 88 -10.25 11.22 -5.21
C GLY A 88 -9.59 11.32 -3.83
N LEU A 89 -8.48 10.59 -3.56
CA LEU A 89 -7.70 10.74 -2.33
C LEU A 89 -7.14 12.16 -2.24
N TYR A 90 -6.55 12.68 -3.33
CA TYR A 90 -6.00 14.03 -3.37
C TYR A 90 -7.08 15.09 -3.13
N ASN A 91 -8.26 14.95 -3.73
CA ASN A 91 -9.38 15.88 -3.50
C ASN A 91 -9.86 15.85 -2.04
N LEU A 92 -9.95 14.68 -1.40
CA LEU A 92 -10.29 14.56 0.02
C LEU A 92 -9.20 15.18 0.90
N ALA A 93 -7.94 14.95 0.59
CA ALA A 93 -6.81 15.52 1.32
C ALA A 93 -6.73 17.06 1.13
N GLY A 94 -6.95 17.56 -0.09
CA GLY A 94 -7.01 18.98 -0.40
C GLY A 94 -8.13 19.72 0.35
N LYS A 95 -9.26 19.02 0.62
CA LYS A 95 -10.35 19.52 1.48
C LYS A 95 -10.05 19.41 2.98
N GLY A 96 -8.88 18.89 3.34
CA GLY A 96 -8.45 18.74 4.73
C GLY A 96 -9.07 17.55 5.47
N THR A 97 -9.79 16.66 4.79
CA THR A 97 -10.43 15.50 5.41
C THR A 97 -9.49 14.30 5.59
N LEU A 98 -8.37 14.30 4.89
CA LEU A 98 -7.27 13.34 5.01
C LEU A 98 -5.92 14.04 5.07
N LYS A 99 -4.94 13.38 5.68
CA LYS A 99 -3.52 13.73 5.63
C LYS A 99 -2.68 12.50 5.37
N VAL A 100 -1.65 12.66 4.54
CA VAL A 100 -0.61 11.65 4.32
C VAL A 100 0.35 11.66 5.50
N ILE A 101 0.65 10.49 6.06
CA ILE A 101 1.51 10.31 7.24
C ILE A 101 2.73 9.43 7.00
N GLY A 102 2.86 8.81 5.82
CA GLY A 102 4.01 8.01 5.44
C GLY A 102 3.94 7.57 3.98
N GLY A 103 5.08 7.16 3.43
CA GLY A 103 5.17 6.48 2.15
C GLY A 103 4.82 5.00 2.28
N MET A 104 4.59 4.35 1.13
CA MET A 104 4.43 2.92 1.00
C MET A 104 5.11 2.49 -0.32
N SER A 105 4.52 1.63 -1.10
CA SER A 105 5.06 1.11 -2.35
C SER A 105 5.36 2.18 -3.40
N ARG A 106 6.37 1.90 -4.24
CA ARG A 106 6.73 2.70 -5.41
C ARG A 106 6.76 1.83 -6.66
N GLU A 107 6.31 2.38 -7.78
CA GLU A 107 6.67 1.87 -9.09
C GLU A 107 8.14 2.18 -9.32
N LYS A 108 8.99 1.14 -9.48
CA LYS A 108 10.43 1.26 -9.63
C LYS A 108 10.93 0.19 -10.59
N ALA A 109 11.86 0.57 -11.47
CA ALA A 109 12.46 -0.37 -12.42
C ALA A 109 13.11 -1.57 -11.70
N GLY A 110 12.88 -2.76 -12.26
CA GLY A 110 13.35 -4.01 -11.67
C GLY A 110 12.49 -4.60 -10.56
N TYR A 111 11.37 -3.93 -10.19
CA TYR A 111 10.41 -4.39 -9.17
C TYR A 111 9.00 -4.50 -9.79
N PRO A 112 8.66 -5.63 -10.42
CA PRO A 112 7.36 -5.81 -11.08
C PRO A 112 6.19 -5.63 -10.09
N LEU A 113 5.35 -4.63 -10.31
CA LEU A 113 4.19 -4.37 -9.46
C LEU A 113 2.91 -4.18 -10.28
N ILE A 114 2.83 -3.15 -11.12
CA ILE A 114 1.73 -2.95 -12.06
C ILE A 114 2.25 -3.15 -13.47
N GLY A 115 1.50 -3.92 -14.28
CA GLY A 115 1.80 -4.14 -15.68
C GLY A 115 0.71 -3.61 -16.61
N TYR A 116 1.12 -3.32 -17.83
CA TYR A 116 0.24 -3.13 -18.97
C TYR A 116 0.04 -4.48 -19.63
N PHE A 117 -1.21 -4.94 -19.74
CA PHE A 117 -1.53 -6.25 -20.30
C PHE A 117 -2.48 -6.11 -21.48
N ALA A 118 -2.18 -6.81 -22.59
CA ALA A 118 -3.04 -6.90 -23.76
C ALA A 118 -3.92 -8.15 -23.70
N SER A 119 -5.14 -8.07 -24.24
CA SER A 119 -5.93 -9.24 -24.63
C SER A 119 -5.28 -9.98 -25.79
N ASN A 120 -5.61 -11.25 -25.99
CA ASN A 120 -5.02 -12.03 -27.08
C ASN A 120 -5.40 -11.46 -28.46
N ASN A 121 -6.65 -11.02 -28.65
CA ASN A 121 -7.09 -10.41 -29.89
C ASN A 121 -6.33 -9.11 -30.19
N ALA A 122 -6.18 -8.23 -29.18
CA ALA A 122 -5.41 -7.01 -29.35
C ALA A 122 -3.93 -7.28 -29.62
N TRP A 123 -3.35 -8.28 -28.93
CA TRP A 123 -1.99 -8.74 -29.19
C TRP A 123 -1.83 -9.24 -30.64
N ALA A 124 -2.74 -10.07 -31.12
CA ALA A 124 -2.73 -10.57 -32.49
C ALA A 124 -2.88 -9.42 -33.52
N ALA A 125 -3.65 -8.38 -33.17
CA ALA A 125 -3.85 -7.18 -33.98
C ALA A 125 -2.70 -6.15 -33.89
N GLY A 126 -1.57 -6.49 -33.24
CA GLY A 126 -0.36 -5.66 -33.24
C GLY A 126 -0.11 -4.84 -31.97
N LEU A 127 -0.89 -4.98 -30.91
CA LEU A 127 -0.61 -4.35 -29.61
C LEU A 127 0.50 -5.14 -28.91
N LYS A 128 1.76 -4.69 -29.03
CA LYS A 128 2.94 -5.43 -28.58
C LYS A 128 3.69 -4.76 -27.43
N THR A 129 3.60 -3.45 -27.32
CA THR A 129 4.34 -2.64 -26.35
C THR A 129 3.44 -1.56 -25.76
N PRO A 130 3.82 -0.96 -24.60
CA PRO A 130 3.02 0.11 -24.00
C PRO A 130 2.81 1.32 -24.91
N LYS A 131 3.74 1.62 -25.81
CA LYS A 131 3.58 2.74 -26.78
C LYS A 131 2.44 2.54 -27.79
N ASP A 132 1.97 1.30 -27.98
CA ASP A 132 0.91 0.96 -28.93
C ASP A 132 -0.51 1.13 -28.34
N LEU A 133 -0.63 1.68 -27.12
CA LEU A 133 -1.88 1.83 -26.38
C LEU A 133 -2.76 2.98 -26.90
N ALA A 134 -2.24 3.89 -27.72
CA ALA A 134 -3.04 4.93 -28.37
C ALA A 134 -4.20 4.32 -29.18
N GLY A 135 -5.40 4.88 -29.04
CA GLY A 135 -6.61 4.42 -29.73
C GLY A 135 -7.25 3.16 -29.14
N LYS A 136 -6.66 2.53 -28.12
CA LYS A 136 -7.15 1.27 -27.53
C LYS A 136 -8.16 1.51 -26.40
N ARG A 137 -9.02 0.50 -26.16
CA ARG A 137 -9.92 0.43 -25.00
C ARG A 137 -9.14 -0.15 -23.83
N ILE A 138 -8.95 0.62 -22.77
CA ILE A 138 -8.09 0.24 -21.66
C ILE A 138 -8.88 0.22 -20.36
N ALA A 139 -8.94 -0.95 -19.72
CA ALA A 139 -9.58 -1.11 -18.42
C ALA A 139 -8.73 -0.49 -17.32
N VAL A 140 -9.39 0.29 -16.48
CA VAL A 140 -8.88 0.83 -15.21
C VAL A 140 -9.95 0.65 -14.14
N THR A 141 -9.60 0.78 -12.85
CA THR A 141 -10.61 0.72 -11.79
C THR A 141 -11.56 1.91 -11.85
N GLN A 142 -11.02 3.11 -12.05
CA GLN A 142 -11.85 4.33 -12.24
C GLN A 142 -11.05 5.45 -12.91
N VAL A 143 -11.75 6.47 -13.40
CA VAL A 143 -11.15 7.72 -13.86
C VAL A 143 -10.44 8.38 -12.68
N GLY A 144 -9.19 8.83 -12.88
CA GLY A 144 -8.36 9.39 -11.82
C GLY A 144 -7.75 8.36 -10.86
N SER A 145 -7.84 7.04 -11.17
CA SER A 145 -7.09 6.02 -10.44
C SER A 145 -5.59 6.11 -10.72
N SER A 146 -4.80 5.41 -9.91
CA SER A 146 -3.35 5.20 -10.13
C SER A 146 -3.05 4.66 -11.53
N PHE A 147 -3.91 3.78 -12.07
CA PHE A 147 -3.77 3.25 -13.42
C PHE A 147 -3.99 4.30 -14.49
N HIS A 148 -4.98 5.20 -14.30
CA HIS A 148 -5.21 6.31 -15.21
C HIS A 148 -4.03 7.29 -15.19
N TYR A 149 -3.46 7.55 -14.03
CA TYR A 149 -2.24 8.35 -13.90
C TYR A 149 -1.06 7.71 -14.63
N SER A 150 -0.82 6.40 -14.45
CA SER A 150 0.23 5.67 -15.18
C SER A 150 0.08 5.75 -16.69
N LEU A 151 -1.17 5.69 -17.21
CA LEU A 151 -1.44 5.90 -18.64
C LEU A 151 -1.13 7.32 -19.09
N GLY A 152 -1.39 8.32 -18.23
CA GLY A 152 -1.03 9.70 -18.51
C GLY A 152 0.47 9.90 -18.62
N LEU A 153 1.24 9.38 -17.66
CA LEU A 153 2.70 9.42 -17.71
C LEU A 153 3.27 8.70 -18.96
N LEU A 154 2.62 7.60 -19.34
CA LEU A 154 3.01 6.86 -20.53
C LEU A 154 2.71 7.66 -21.81
N ALA A 155 1.56 8.36 -21.86
CA ALA A 155 1.19 9.24 -22.96
C ALA A 155 2.21 10.39 -23.11
N ASP A 156 2.58 11.02 -22.02
CA ASP A 156 3.61 12.06 -22.00
C ASP A 156 4.98 11.52 -22.48
N LYS A 157 5.38 10.31 -22.03
CA LYS A 157 6.63 9.67 -22.43
C LYS A 157 6.70 9.37 -23.93
N TYR A 158 5.63 8.85 -24.50
CA TYR A 158 5.59 8.39 -25.91
C TYR A 158 4.96 9.38 -26.88
N GLY A 159 4.50 10.54 -26.40
CA GLY A 159 4.02 11.63 -27.22
C GLY A 159 2.66 11.40 -27.87
N PHE A 160 1.81 10.50 -27.31
CA PHE A 160 0.41 10.39 -27.72
C PHE A 160 -0.50 11.15 -26.74
N LYS A 161 -1.72 11.49 -27.18
CA LYS A 161 -2.65 12.18 -26.27
C LYS A 161 -3.39 11.17 -25.42
N LEU A 162 -3.51 11.43 -24.12
CA LEU A 162 -4.31 10.58 -23.22
C LEU A 162 -5.78 10.49 -23.68
N SER A 163 -6.32 11.56 -24.33
CA SER A 163 -7.65 11.58 -24.95
C SER A 163 -7.83 10.58 -26.08
N ASP A 164 -6.74 10.11 -26.69
CA ASP A 164 -6.81 9.10 -27.74
C ASP A 164 -7.05 7.70 -27.17
N VAL A 165 -6.80 7.51 -25.86
CA VAL A 165 -7.07 6.26 -25.15
C VAL A 165 -8.54 6.21 -24.70
N LYS A 166 -9.23 5.11 -25.00
CA LYS A 166 -10.60 4.89 -24.54
C LYS A 166 -10.58 4.24 -23.14
N ILE A 167 -10.63 5.07 -22.11
CA ILE A 167 -10.66 4.60 -20.71
C ILE A 167 -11.98 3.89 -20.42
N VAL A 168 -11.90 2.66 -19.89
CA VAL A 168 -13.04 1.83 -19.47
C VAL A 168 -12.99 1.60 -17.96
N PRO A 169 -13.72 2.38 -17.14
CA PRO A 169 -13.74 2.24 -15.70
C PRO A 169 -14.61 1.05 -15.29
N LEU A 170 -14.04 0.08 -14.58
CA LEU A 170 -14.69 -1.19 -14.21
C LEU A 170 -14.85 -1.41 -12.70
N GLN A 171 -14.53 -0.43 -11.88
CA GLN A 171 -14.74 -0.30 -10.43
C GLN A 171 -13.90 -1.25 -9.55
N SER A 172 -13.45 -2.41 -10.06
CA SER A 172 -12.63 -3.35 -9.31
C SER A 172 -11.53 -3.98 -10.17
N LEU A 173 -10.49 -4.50 -9.52
CA LEU A 173 -9.42 -5.27 -10.18
C LEU A 173 -9.96 -6.55 -10.83
N SER A 174 -10.89 -7.23 -10.16
CA SER A 174 -11.51 -8.46 -10.66
C SER A 174 -12.29 -8.21 -11.94
N ASN A 175 -13.07 -7.12 -12.01
CA ASN A 175 -13.82 -6.76 -13.23
C ASN A 175 -12.87 -6.40 -14.37
N ALA A 176 -11.77 -5.68 -14.10
CA ALA A 176 -10.77 -5.35 -15.11
C ALA A 176 -10.08 -6.60 -15.66
N ALA A 177 -9.73 -7.55 -14.78
CA ALA A 177 -9.17 -8.84 -15.18
C ALA A 177 -10.17 -9.68 -16.00
N ALA A 178 -11.44 -9.73 -15.59
CA ALA A 178 -12.50 -10.43 -16.33
C ALA A 178 -12.74 -9.81 -17.72
N ALA A 179 -12.76 -8.48 -17.82
CA ALA A 179 -12.91 -7.77 -19.10
C ALA A 179 -11.75 -8.04 -20.05
N LEU A 180 -10.50 -8.09 -19.53
CA LEU A 180 -9.33 -8.44 -20.31
C LEU A 180 -9.40 -9.89 -20.82
N LYS A 181 -9.74 -10.84 -19.94
CA LYS A 181 -9.90 -12.27 -20.27
C LYS A 181 -11.03 -12.48 -21.29
N GLY A 182 -12.14 -11.78 -21.11
CA GLY A 182 -13.29 -11.82 -22.02
C GLY A 182 -13.14 -11.00 -23.29
N GLU A 183 -11.96 -10.36 -23.49
CA GLU A 183 -11.59 -9.57 -24.66
C GLU A 183 -12.55 -8.40 -24.97
N THR A 184 -13.29 -7.93 -23.95
CA THR A 184 -14.19 -6.76 -24.08
C THR A 184 -13.43 -5.45 -24.02
N VAL A 185 -12.15 -5.50 -23.61
CA VAL A 185 -11.17 -4.41 -23.68
C VAL A 185 -9.92 -4.88 -24.42
N ASP A 186 -9.17 -3.94 -24.99
CA ASP A 186 -7.95 -4.26 -25.72
C ASP A 186 -6.76 -4.46 -24.78
N ALA A 187 -6.75 -3.70 -23.67
CA ALA A 187 -5.73 -3.78 -22.63
C ALA A 187 -6.31 -3.49 -21.25
N ALA A 188 -5.52 -3.81 -20.21
CA ALA A 188 -5.80 -3.44 -18.84
C ALA A 188 -4.49 -3.13 -18.11
N LEU A 189 -4.54 -2.21 -17.12
CA LEU A 189 -3.52 -2.11 -16.11
C LEU A 189 -3.98 -2.94 -14.91
N LEU A 190 -3.11 -3.85 -14.48
CA LEU A 190 -3.39 -4.76 -13.37
C LEU A 190 -2.14 -4.93 -12.51
N PRO A 191 -2.29 -5.10 -11.19
CA PRO A 191 -1.21 -5.64 -10.36
C PRO A 191 -0.81 -7.02 -10.86
N VAL A 192 0.48 -7.34 -10.79
CA VAL A 192 0.98 -8.66 -11.23
C VAL A 192 0.29 -9.82 -10.51
N SER A 193 -0.07 -9.64 -9.23
CA SER A 193 -0.84 -10.61 -8.44
C SER A 193 -2.21 -10.95 -9.06
N THR A 194 -2.88 -9.95 -9.60
CA THR A 194 -4.18 -10.15 -10.28
C THR A 194 -4.00 -10.74 -11.68
N ALA A 195 -2.94 -10.34 -12.39
CA ALA A 195 -2.69 -10.76 -13.78
C ALA A 195 -2.00 -12.12 -13.91
N ARG A 196 -1.30 -12.60 -12.86
CA ARG A 196 -0.48 -13.83 -12.91
C ARG A 196 -1.26 -15.01 -13.48
N LYS A 197 -2.41 -15.32 -12.89
CA LYS A 197 -3.23 -16.43 -13.37
C LYS A 197 -3.68 -16.25 -14.82
N LEU A 198 -4.00 -15.02 -15.25
CA LEU A 198 -4.37 -14.76 -16.64
C LEU A 198 -3.20 -15.02 -17.60
N MET A 199 -1.98 -14.64 -17.20
CA MET A 199 -0.78 -14.93 -18.00
C MET A 199 -0.49 -16.42 -18.08
N ASP A 200 -0.55 -17.12 -16.94
CA ASP A 200 -0.28 -18.57 -16.85
C ASP A 200 -1.30 -19.37 -17.67
N ASP A 201 -2.57 -18.98 -17.65
CA ASP A 201 -3.66 -19.55 -18.47
C ASP A 201 -3.59 -19.09 -19.96
N GLY A 202 -2.62 -18.26 -20.33
CA GLY A 202 -2.50 -17.71 -21.70
C GLY A 202 -3.59 -16.69 -22.07
N GLY A 203 -4.37 -16.19 -21.10
CA GLY A 203 -5.50 -15.26 -21.32
C GLY A 203 -5.10 -13.78 -21.39
N ALA A 204 -3.82 -13.44 -21.17
CA ALA A 204 -3.30 -12.10 -21.29
C ALA A 204 -1.82 -12.08 -21.69
N ARG A 205 -1.35 -11.00 -22.28
CA ARG A 205 0.03 -10.79 -22.70
C ARG A 205 0.59 -9.53 -22.04
N LEU A 206 1.74 -9.68 -21.36
CA LEU A 206 2.45 -8.54 -20.78
C LEU A 206 3.02 -7.66 -21.90
N LEU A 207 2.76 -6.37 -21.84
CA LEU A 207 3.34 -5.34 -22.73
C LEU A 207 4.56 -4.69 -22.08
N GLY A 208 4.56 -4.50 -20.78
CA GLY A 208 5.63 -3.88 -20.00
C GLY A 208 5.20 -3.56 -18.58
N TRP A 209 6.14 -3.22 -17.71
CA TRP A 209 5.91 -2.85 -16.32
C TRP A 209 5.84 -1.33 -16.16
N VAL A 210 4.94 -0.84 -15.33
CA VAL A 210 4.82 0.61 -15.04
C VAL A 210 6.14 1.15 -14.47
N GLY A 211 6.76 0.42 -13.54
CA GLY A 211 8.02 0.85 -12.92
C GLY A 211 9.19 0.97 -13.89
N ASP A 212 9.24 0.16 -14.95
CA ASP A 212 10.27 0.25 -15.98
C ASP A 212 9.99 1.40 -16.97
N GLU A 213 8.71 1.69 -17.20
CA GLU A 213 8.29 2.76 -18.10
C GLU A 213 8.35 4.15 -17.45
N THR A 214 7.73 4.29 -16.32
CA THR A 214 7.50 5.58 -15.65
C THR A 214 7.50 5.35 -14.13
N PRO A 215 8.66 5.36 -13.45
CA PRO A 215 8.72 5.17 -11.99
C PRO A 215 8.07 6.34 -11.24
N TRP A 216 7.34 6.03 -10.14
CA TRP A 216 6.65 7.03 -9.32
C TRP A 216 6.22 6.50 -7.94
N GLN A 217 5.91 7.41 -6.98
CA GLN A 217 5.40 7.07 -5.65
C GLN A 217 3.97 6.58 -5.75
N LEU A 218 3.75 5.27 -5.65
CA LEU A 218 2.43 4.67 -5.84
C LEU A 218 1.57 4.77 -4.59
N GLY A 219 2.06 4.31 -3.46
CA GLY A 219 1.28 4.13 -2.24
C GLY A 219 1.66 5.05 -1.11
N ALA A 220 0.73 5.26 -0.20
CA ALA A 220 0.91 6.01 1.03
C ALA A 220 0.11 5.44 2.19
N VAL A 221 0.52 5.83 3.40
CA VAL A 221 -0.25 5.72 4.63
C VAL A 221 -0.92 7.07 4.89
N PHE A 222 -2.20 7.05 5.18
CA PHE A 222 -2.97 8.28 5.44
C PHE A 222 -4.04 8.06 6.51
N ALA A 223 -4.46 9.14 7.15
CA ALA A 223 -5.47 9.14 8.19
C ALA A 223 -6.32 10.41 8.17
N SER A 224 -7.47 10.39 8.85
CA SER A 224 -8.30 11.57 9.05
C SER A 224 -7.71 12.47 10.16
N PRO A 225 -8.04 13.78 10.19
CA PRO A 225 -7.64 14.65 11.29
C PRO A 225 -8.10 14.15 12.67
N ARG A 226 -9.23 13.47 12.74
CA ARG A 226 -9.73 12.84 13.97
C ARG A 226 -8.75 11.78 14.48
N THR A 227 -8.28 10.89 13.62
CA THR A 227 -7.29 9.86 13.96
C THR A 227 -5.94 10.50 14.33
N LEU A 228 -5.52 11.56 13.62
CA LEU A 228 -4.27 12.27 13.87
C LEU A 228 -4.24 13.01 15.22
N ALA A 229 -5.39 13.32 15.80
CA ALA A 229 -5.48 13.90 17.13
C ALA A 229 -4.94 12.95 18.22
N ASN A 230 -4.98 11.64 17.99
CA ASN A 230 -4.35 10.64 18.85
C ASN A 230 -2.91 10.36 18.36
N LYS A 231 -1.98 11.24 18.73
CA LYS A 231 -0.57 11.16 18.30
C LYS A 231 0.12 9.86 18.73
N ASP A 232 -0.25 9.30 19.89
CA ASP A 232 0.34 8.05 20.40
C ASP A 232 -0.06 6.87 19.50
N LEU A 233 -1.35 6.77 19.13
CA LEU A 233 -1.84 5.77 18.18
C LEU A 233 -1.09 5.82 16.84
N VAL A 234 -0.95 7.02 16.27
CA VAL A 234 -0.26 7.22 14.98
C VAL A 234 1.21 6.84 15.07
N THR A 235 1.90 7.30 16.12
CA THR A 235 3.33 7.01 16.34
C THR A 235 3.58 5.51 16.48
N LYS A 236 2.76 4.81 17.27
CA LYS A 236 2.85 3.37 17.46
C LYS A 236 2.60 2.59 16.17
N LEU A 237 1.59 3.01 15.38
CA LEU A 237 1.30 2.40 14.09
C LEU A 237 2.52 2.53 13.14
N LEU A 238 3.03 3.75 12.97
CA LEU A 238 4.15 4.00 12.07
C LEU A 238 5.42 3.27 12.51
N ALA A 239 5.70 3.19 13.82
CA ALA A 239 6.83 2.43 14.34
C ALA A 239 6.73 0.92 14.04
N ALA A 240 5.52 0.35 14.12
CA ALA A 240 5.29 -1.04 13.77
C ALA A 240 5.43 -1.29 12.25
N LEU A 241 4.95 -0.36 11.41
CA LEU A 241 5.13 -0.40 9.96
C LEU A 241 6.60 -0.25 9.57
N ASP A 242 7.33 0.71 10.12
CA ASP A 242 8.77 0.91 9.89
C ASP A 242 9.59 -0.35 10.17
N ARG A 243 9.23 -1.10 11.22
CA ARG A 243 9.86 -2.38 11.54
C ARG A 243 9.58 -3.42 10.46
N ALA A 244 8.35 -3.47 9.96
CA ALA A 244 7.96 -4.41 8.92
C ALA A 244 8.52 -4.01 7.54
N ASP A 245 8.61 -2.71 7.24
CA ASP A 245 9.25 -2.19 6.03
C ASP A 245 10.72 -2.62 5.96
N ARG A 246 11.47 -2.50 7.07
CA ARG A 246 12.85 -2.97 7.16
C ARG A 246 12.95 -4.49 6.98
N ASP A 247 12.13 -5.27 7.68
CA ASP A 247 12.15 -6.73 7.51
C ASP A 247 11.88 -7.13 6.05
N TYR A 248 10.90 -6.50 5.41
CA TYR A 248 10.57 -6.75 4.02
C TYR A 248 11.73 -6.35 3.08
N HIS A 249 12.26 -5.15 3.27
CA HIS A 249 13.36 -4.63 2.45
C HIS A 249 14.64 -5.47 2.60
N ASP A 250 15.10 -5.70 3.83
CA ASP A 250 16.40 -6.31 4.12
C ASP A 250 16.40 -7.82 3.86
N VAL A 251 15.24 -8.48 3.99
CA VAL A 251 15.14 -9.93 3.79
C VAL A 251 14.67 -10.28 2.39
N ILE A 252 13.60 -9.64 1.89
CA ILE A 252 13.03 -10.00 0.59
C ILE A 252 13.70 -9.20 -0.54
N LEU A 253 13.64 -7.85 -0.48
CA LEU A 253 14.13 -7.04 -1.59
C LEU A 253 15.64 -7.14 -1.78
N ALA A 254 16.42 -7.19 -0.68
CA ALA A 254 17.87 -7.37 -0.74
C ALA A 254 18.30 -8.72 -1.35
N ALA A 255 17.45 -9.75 -1.25
CA ALA A 255 17.72 -11.07 -1.82
C ALA A 255 17.24 -11.21 -3.27
N MET A 256 16.44 -10.28 -3.80
CA MET A 256 15.88 -10.35 -5.14
C MET A 256 16.95 -10.32 -6.21
N LYS A 257 16.72 -11.12 -7.28
CA LYS A 257 17.49 -11.09 -8.52
C LYS A 257 16.53 -11.10 -9.70
N ASP A 258 16.75 -10.23 -10.66
CA ASP A 258 15.92 -10.11 -11.86
C ASP A 258 14.42 -10.01 -11.58
N GLY A 259 14.04 -9.27 -10.53
CA GLY A 259 12.64 -9.06 -10.13
C GLY A 259 12.01 -10.25 -9.37
N VAL A 260 12.79 -11.26 -8.98
CA VAL A 260 12.30 -12.48 -8.31
C VAL A 260 13.01 -12.68 -6.97
N ALA A 261 12.24 -12.88 -5.90
CA ALA A 261 12.76 -13.23 -4.59
C ALA A 261 13.03 -14.76 -4.52
N PRO A 262 14.19 -15.21 -4.01
CA PRO A 262 14.43 -16.64 -3.81
C PRO A 262 13.58 -17.17 -2.66
N ILE A 263 13.17 -18.45 -2.75
CA ILE A 263 12.56 -19.18 -1.61
C ILE A 263 13.70 -19.89 -0.86
N ASN A 264 14.07 -19.37 0.29
CA ASN A 264 15.09 -19.95 1.18
C ASN A 264 14.68 -19.80 2.65
N GLU A 265 15.51 -20.24 3.58
CA GLU A 265 15.20 -20.20 5.03
C GLU A 265 14.92 -18.78 5.56
N GLN A 266 15.53 -17.76 4.97
CA GLN A 266 15.36 -16.37 5.39
C GLN A 266 14.11 -15.72 4.79
N THR A 267 13.88 -15.88 3.48
CA THR A 267 12.79 -15.22 2.75
C THR A 267 11.45 -15.92 2.92
N LYS A 268 11.47 -17.28 3.00
CA LYS A 268 10.26 -18.10 3.02
C LYS A 268 9.23 -17.68 4.08
N PRO A 269 9.61 -17.41 5.36
CA PRO A 269 8.61 -17.03 6.38
C PRO A 269 7.83 -15.75 6.02
N LEU A 270 8.52 -14.74 5.46
CA LEU A 270 7.87 -13.48 5.06
C LEU A 270 7.04 -13.65 3.77
N LEU A 271 7.54 -14.44 2.82
CA LEU A 271 6.80 -14.76 1.60
C LEU A 271 5.51 -15.54 1.90
N GLU A 272 5.54 -16.46 2.88
CA GLU A 272 4.35 -17.21 3.33
C GLU A 272 3.31 -16.27 3.98
N ILE A 273 3.75 -15.27 4.74
CA ILE A 273 2.84 -14.25 5.27
C ILE A 273 2.17 -13.49 4.10
N ILE A 274 2.94 -13.05 3.12
CA ILE A 274 2.37 -12.34 1.96
C ILE A 274 1.41 -13.26 1.19
N ALA A 275 1.76 -14.51 0.96
CA ALA A 275 0.93 -15.52 0.31
C ALA A 275 -0.44 -15.69 1.01
N LYS A 276 -0.42 -15.81 2.34
CA LYS A 276 -1.61 -15.91 3.20
C LYS A 276 -2.58 -14.74 3.00
N TYR A 277 -2.09 -13.51 3.02
CA TYR A 277 -2.97 -12.32 2.95
C TYR A 277 -3.38 -11.95 1.53
N THR A 278 -2.57 -12.29 0.54
CA THR A 278 -2.89 -12.06 -0.88
C THR A 278 -3.72 -13.18 -1.51
N ASN A 279 -3.88 -14.32 -0.81
CA ASN A 279 -4.51 -15.54 -1.32
C ASN A 279 -3.80 -16.08 -2.59
N LEU A 280 -2.48 -15.94 -2.67
CA LEU A 280 -1.67 -16.44 -3.77
C LEU A 280 -0.84 -17.64 -3.33
N PRO A 281 -0.57 -18.61 -4.23
CA PRO A 281 0.48 -19.59 -4.03
C PRO A 281 1.84 -18.93 -3.81
N LEU A 282 2.69 -19.55 -2.99
CA LEU A 282 4.02 -19.01 -2.65
C LEU A 282 4.86 -18.72 -3.91
N GLU A 283 4.79 -19.61 -4.90
CA GLU A 283 5.50 -19.52 -6.17
C GLU A 283 5.08 -18.32 -7.02
N GLN A 284 3.88 -17.78 -6.77
CA GLN A 284 3.39 -16.58 -7.44
C GLN A 284 3.77 -15.29 -6.68
N VAL A 285 4.04 -15.38 -5.37
CA VAL A 285 4.45 -14.23 -4.57
C VAL A 285 5.87 -13.78 -4.92
N VAL A 286 6.77 -14.71 -5.19
CA VAL A 286 8.21 -14.42 -5.42
C VAL A 286 8.50 -13.45 -6.57
N GLY A 287 7.69 -13.45 -7.61
CA GLY A 287 7.78 -12.52 -8.75
C GLY A 287 6.83 -11.32 -8.63
N ASN A 288 6.36 -11.02 -7.43
CA ASN A 288 5.38 -9.97 -7.14
C ASN A 288 5.77 -9.20 -5.87
N CYS A 289 7.02 -8.76 -5.79
CA CYS A 289 7.55 -8.03 -4.65
C CYS A 289 7.71 -6.56 -5.00
N ALA A 290 6.77 -5.72 -4.53
CA ALA A 290 6.79 -4.28 -4.73
C ALA A 290 8.02 -3.64 -4.08
N TYR A 291 8.57 -2.59 -4.68
CA TYR A 291 9.56 -1.78 -3.98
C TYR A 291 8.90 -0.99 -2.85
N ILE A 292 9.44 -1.11 -1.65
CA ILE A 292 9.04 -0.38 -0.44
C ILE A 292 10.30 0.15 0.22
N ASP A 293 10.30 1.43 0.57
CA ASP A 293 11.41 2.06 1.27
C ASP A 293 11.52 1.50 2.69
N PRO A 294 12.73 1.15 3.20
CA PRO A 294 12.89 0.51 4.50
C PRO A 294 12.48 1.39 5.69
N ASP A 295 12.36 2.69 5.49
CA ASP A 295 11.98 3.65 6.52
C ASP A 295 10.62 4.30 6.25
N GLY A 296 9.82 3.77 5.31
CA GLY A 296 8.52 4.34 4.94
C GLY A 296 8.59 5.75 4.38
N LYS A 297 9.73 6.13 3.76
CA LYS A 297 9.92 7.47 3.21
C LYS A 297 8.95 7.78 2.07
N LEU A 298 8.51 9.00 2.01
CA LEU A 298 7.64 9.55 0.98
C LEU A 298 8.44 10.45 0.03
N ASP A 299 8.39 10.17 -1.26
CA ASP A 299 8.88 11.09 -2.30
C ASP A 299 7.90 12.26 -2.46
N VAL A 300 8.10 13.29 -1.64
CA VAL A 300 7.22 14.47 -1.58
C VAL A 300 7.22 15.23 -2.90
N LYS A 301 8.37 15.29 -3.59
CA LYS A 301 8.48 15.95 -4.90
C LYS A 301 7.65 15.20 -5.95
N ASN A 302 7.69 13.87 -5.93
CA ASN A 302 6.88 13.07 -6.84
C ASN A 302 5.39 13.23 -6.55
N VAL A 303 4.97 13.26 -5.28
CA VAL A 303 3.58 13.54 -4.88
C VAL A 303 3.12 14.92 -5.41
N ASP A 304 3.95 15.94 -5.31
CA ASP A 304 3.65 17.27 -5.84
C ASP A 304 3.49 17.25 -7.38
N ASN A 305 4.33 16.50 -8.08
CA ASN A 305 4.22 16.30 -9.53
C ASN A 305 2.90 15.60 -9.90
N GLN A 306 2.49 14.59 -9.13
CA GLN A 306 1.21 13.92 -9.34
C GLN A 306 0.04 14.88 -9.19
N ILE A 307 0.03 15.70 -8.12
CA ILE A 307 -1.02 16.70 -7.89
C ILE A 307 -1.09 17.67 -9.05
N LYS A 308 0.05 18.25 -9.46
CA LYS A 308 0.12 19.20 -10.59
C LYS A 308 -0.39 18.59 -11.89
N TRP A 309 0.01 17.36 -12.19
CA TRP A 309 -0.46 16.65 -13.39
C TRP A 309 -1.97 16.43 -13.35
N LEU A 310 -2.52 15.92 -12.23
CA LEU A 310 -3.95 15.69 -12.06
C LEU A 310 -4.77 16.98 -12.08
N GLN A 311 -4.22 18.10 -11.55
CA GLN A 311 -4.82 19.43 -11.64
C GLN A 311 -4.86 19.95 -13.10
N ALA A 312 -3.79 19.71 -13.87
CA ALA A 312 -3.73 20.08 -15.28
C ALA A 312 -4.74 19.28 -16.13
N GLN A 313 -5.01 18.02 -15.77
CA GLN A 313 -6.03 17.19 -16.41
C GLN A 313 -7.46 17.49 -15.92
N GLY A 314 -7.65 18.32 -14.90
CA GLY A 314 -8.95 18.63 -14.32
C GLY A 314 -9.54 17.55 -13.41
N PHE A 315 -8.74 16.57 -12.99
CA PHE A 315 -9.19 15.49 -12.09
C PHE A 315 -9.11 15.85 -10.62
N VAL A 316 -8.30 16.85 -10.27
CA VAL A 316 -8.06 17.32 -8.91
C VAL A 316 -8.27 18.81 -8.85
N ASP A 317 -8.89 19.27 -7.76
CA ASP A 317 -9.16 20.68 -7.48
C ASP A 317 -7.83 21.47 -7.43
N LYS A 318 -7.86 22.72 -7.88
CA LYS A 318 -6.73 23.64 -7.75
C LYS A 318 -6.69 24.24 -6.34
N GLY A 319 -5.54 24.74 -5.93
CA GLY A 319 -5.41 25.50 -4.68
C GLY A 319 -4.78 24.76 -3.51
N PHE A 320 -4.25 23.54 -3.74
CA PHE A 320 -3.43 22.83 -2.76
C PHE A 320 -2.22 22.17 -3.45
N ASP A 321 -1.22 21.82 -2.67
CA ASP A 321 0.03 21.16 -3.05
C ASP A 321 0.34 19.98 -2.10
N ALA A 322 1.45 19.29 -2.33
CA ALA A 322 1.88 18.20 -1.47
C ALA A 322 2.11 18.65 -0.02
N ALA A 323 2.66 19.83 0.20
CA ALA A 323 2.97 20.33 1.56
C ALA A 323 1.70 20.54 2.39
N SER A 324 0.57 20.89 1.76
CA SER A 324 -0.70 21.14 2.42
C SER A 324 -1.43 19.85 2.84
N ILE A 325 -1.17 18.72 2.17
CA ILE A 325 -1.83 17.44 2.45
C ILE A 325 -0.99 16.48 3.32
N ILE A 326 0.27 16.81 3.58
CA ILE A 326 1.19 16.00 4.37
C ILE A 326 1.16 16.44 5.82
N ALA A 327 1.08 15.49 6.75
CA ALA A 327 1.26 15.72 8.18
C ALA A 327 2.76 15.66 8.52
N LYS A 328 3.42 16.81 8.48
CA LYS A 328 4.89 16.96 8.61
C LYS A 328 5.48 16.35 9.89
N ASP A 329 4.70 16.28 10.96
CA ASP A 329 5.14 15.71 12.24
C ASP A 329 5.40 14.18 12.14
N PHE A 330 4.87 13.51 11.12
CA PHE A 330 4.91 12.05 10.99
C PHE A 330 5.67 11.57 9.75
N VAL A 331 5.69 12.36 8.68
CA VAL A 331 6.27 11.93 7.40
C VAL A 331 7.79 12.04 7.42
N LYS A 332 8.46 10.97 7.04
CA LYS A 332 9.86 10.97 6.62
C LYS A 332 9.90 11.24 5.12
N ALA A 333 10.49 12.37 4.73
CA ALA A 333 10.64 12.73 3.33
C ALA A 333 11.98 12.22 2.76
N ASP A 334 11.99 11.94 1.43
CA ASP A 334 13.23 11.74 0.68
C ASP A 334 13.92 13.07 0.43
#